data_4160e8b5e4c6aa673eb9c6313c73183d
#
_entry.id   4160e8b5e4c6aa673eb9c6313c73183d
#
_cell.length_a   1.000
_cell.length_b   1.000
_cell.length_c   1.000
_cell.angle_alpha   90.00
_cell.angle_beta   90.00
_cell.angle_gamma   90.00
#
_symmetry.space_group_name_H-M   'P 1'
#
loop_
_entity.id
_entity.type
_entity.pdbx_description
1 polymer ?
#
loop_
_entity_poly.entity_id
_entity_poly.type
_entity_poly.pdbx_seq_one_letter_code
_entity_poly.pdbx_strand_id
1 'polypeptide(L)'
;FYETIVLPPPARKPKGKPTVENHVRYLEIHLVEKLKEKIYVSFEDLNAEIKKIVAVLNKRSFQGKDFSRQDAFEKYDKPCMKPLPGGCYTACDYKAVLKVPNNYHIEYDGHYYSVLYSYCGKPAILKATASEIRICDQYNRLICTHKRSYREFPLYITVDEHMPPEHLYYKEV
;
A
#
# COMPACT_ATOMS: atom_id res chain seq x y z
N PHE A 1 -11.66 -0.65 6.21
CA PHE A 1 -11.38 -1.99 5.66
C PHE A 1 -11.18 -3.02 6.77
N TYR A 2 -10.31 -2.74 7.73
CA TYR A 2 -10.05 -3.65 8.86
C TYR A 2 -10.89 -3.35 10.10
N GLU A 3 -11.79 -2.39 10.05
CA GLU A 3 -12.64 -1.94 11.16
C GLU A 3 -11.84 -1.63 12.44
N THR A 4 -10.61 -1.14 12.28
CA THR A 4 -9.68 -0.84 13.35
C THR A 4 -9.40 0.66 13.39
N ILE A 5 -9.45 1.24 14.58
CA ILE A 5 -9.09 2.64 14.80
C ILE A 5 -7.60 2.71 15.13
N VAL A 6 -6.85 3.47 14.33
CA VAL A 6 -5.45 3.79 14.60
C VAL A 6 -5.38 5.10 15.36
N LEU A 7 -4.91 5.04 16.61
CA LEU A 7 -4.68 6.23 17.43
C LEU A 7 -3.19 6.62 17.35
N PRO A 8 -2.82 7.59 16.51
CA PRO A 8 -1.45 8.06 16.44
C PRO A 8 -1.08 8.82 17.73
N PRO A 9 0.19 8.77 18.17
CA PRO A 9 0.64 9.63 19.26
C PRO A 9 0.55 11.10 18.85
N PRO A 10 0.45 12.03 19.80
CA PRO A 10 0.50 13.46 19.51
C PRO A 10 1.77 13.83 18.73
N ALA A 11 1.61 14.69 17.71
CA ALA A 11 2.72 15.16 16.88
C ALA A 11 3.81 15.82 17.77
N ARG A 12 5.09 15.60 17.42
CA ARG A 12 6.26 16.16 18.11
C ARG A 12 6.42 15.76 19.60
N LYS A 13 5.76 14.68 20.05
CA LYS A 13 5.97 14.10 21.39
C LYS A 13 6.60 12.72 21.28
N PRO A 14 7.93 12.59 21.14
CA PRO A 14 8.63 11.31 20.96
C PRO A 14 8.36 10.34 22.11
N LYS A 15 8.15 10.84 23.32
CA LYS A 15 7.83 10.00 24.50
C LYS A 15 6.41 9.41 24.50
N GLY A 16 5.62 9.64 23.44
CA GLY A 16 4.23 9.15 23.36
C GLY A 16 4.08 7.64 23.21
N LYS A 17 5.15 6.92 22.81
CA LYS A 17 5.18 5.45 22.67
C LYS A 17 6.45 4.81 23.21
N PRO A 18 6.77 4.96 24.51
CA PRO A 18 8.02 4.45 25.07
C PRO A 18 8.15 2.93 24.92
N THR A 19 7.04 2.19 24.98
CA THR A 19 7.03 0.74 24.82
C THR A 19 7.47 0.32 23.42
N VAL A 20 7.00 1.00 22.37
CA VAL A 20 7.38 0.71 20.99
C VAL A 20 8.85 1.02 20.76
N GLU A 21 9.33 2.19 21.21
CA GLU A 21 10.73 2.60 21.09
C GLU A 21 11.68 1.63 21.80
N ASN A 22 11.34 1.21 23.01
CA ASN A 22 12.11 0.19 23.74
C ASN A 22 12.14 -1.17 23.03
N HIS A 23 11.03 -1.57 22.40
CA HIS A 23 10.99 -2.83 21.64
C HIS A 23 11.78 -2.75 20.34
N VAL A 24 11.73 -1.63 19.62
CA VAL A 24 12.55 -1.40 18.42
C VAL A 24 14.02 -1.51 18.81
N ARG A 25 14.47 -0.78 19.83
CA ARG A 25 15.85 -0.85 20.32
C ARG A 25 16.27 -2.27 20.76
N TYR A 26 15.40 -2.99 21.44
CA TYR A 26 15.65 -4.37 21.83
C TYR A 26 15.86 -5.28 20.61
N LEU A 27 14.99 -5.15 19.61
CA LEU A 27 15.12 -5.91 18.37
C LEU A 27 16.39 -5.52 17.59
N GLU A 28 16.70 -4.23 17.45
CA GLU A 28 17.89 -3.76 16.78
C GLU A 28 19.16 -4.38 17.35
N ILE A 29 19.32 -4.34 18.68
CA ILE A 29 20.51 -4.93 19.35
C ILE A 29 20.62 -6.42 19.02
N HIS A 30 19.54 -7.20 19.18
CA HIS A 30 19.58 -8.63 18.98
C HIS A 30 19.65 -9.05 17.50
N LEU A 31 19.07 -8.26 16.58
CA LEU A 31 19.15 -8.53 15.15
C LEU A 31 20.55 -8.20 14.62
N VAL A 32 21.07 -7.00 14.91
CA VAL A 32 22.38 -6.58 14.43
C VAL A 32 23.47 -7.56 14.92
N GLU A 33 23.43 -7.95 16.20
CA GLU A 33 24.40 -8.90 16.76
C GLU A 33 24.41 -10.25 16.00
N LYS A 34 23.24 -10.77 15.63
CA LYS A 34 23.13 -12.07 14.95
C LYS A 34 23.31 -12.01 13.44
N LEU A 35 23.01 -10.88 12.82
CA LEU A 35 23.06 -10.73 11.36
C LEU A 35 24.44 -10.28 10.86
N LYS A 36 25.23 -9.55 11.68
CA LYS A 36 26.54 -9.01 11.28
C LYS A 36 27.58 -10.04 10.85
N GLU A 37 27.41 -11.29 11.28
CA GLU A 37 28.38 -12.38 10.99
C GLU A 37 28.06 -13.12 9.69
N LYS A 38 26.94 -12.80 9.01
CA LYS A 38 26.48 -13.50 7.81
C LYS A 38 26.45 -12.55 6.62
N ILE A 39 26.75 -13.09 5.45
CA ILE A 39 26.58 -12.40 4.17
C ILE A 39 25.25 -12.85 3.57
N TYR A 40 24.41 -11.91 3.15
CA TYR A 40 23.12 -12.18 2.54
C TYR A 40 23.17 -11.79 1.06
N VAL A 41 22.70 -12.67 0.19
CA VAL A 41 22.74 -12.48 -1.27
C VAL A 41 21.49 -11.72 -1.74
N SER A 42 20.39 -11.82 -1.01
CA SER A 42 19.11 -11.15 -1.33
C SER A 42 18.42 -10.61 -0.10
N PHE A 43 17.49 -9.68 -0.32
CA PHE A 43 16.60 -9.20 0.75
C PHE A 43 15.66 -10.29 1.26
N GLU A 44 15.28 -11.24 0.41
CA GLU A 44 14.45 -12.38 0.75
C GLU A 44 15.15 -13.27 1.78
N ASP A 45 16.44 -13.57 1.57
CA ASP A 45 17.25 -14.37 2.48
C ASP A 45 17.42 -13.67 3.83
N LEU A 46 17.74 -12.36 3.78
CA LEU A 46 17.85 -11.54 4.98
C LEU A 46 16.53 -11.54 5.78
N ASN A 47 15.41 -11.31 5.11
CA ASN A 47 14.09 -11.27 5.76
C ASN A 47 13.69 -12.65 6.32
N ALA A 48 14.05 -13.75 5.66
CA ALA A 48 13.80 -15.10 6.17
C ALA A 48 14.58 -15.36 7.48
N GLU A 49 15.82 -14.90 7.56
CA GLU A 49 16.63 -15.04 8.78
C GLU A 49 16.12 -14.13 9.89
N ILE A 50 15.75 -12.88 9.60
CA ILE A 50 15.11 -11.97 10.56
C ILE A 50 13.85 -12.61 11.17
N LYS A 51 12.99 -13.22 10.36
CA LYS A 51 11.77 -13.90 10.84
C LYS A 51 12.09 -15.02 11.82
N LYS A 52 13.14 -15.82 11.56
CA LYS A 52 13.59 -16.89 12.47
C LYS A 52 14.06 -16.32 13.81
N ILE A 53 14.89 -15.26 13.77
CA ILE A 53 15.41 -14.62 14.97
C ILE A 53 14.24 -14.02 15.79
N VAL A 54 13.32 -13.32 15.16
CA VAL A 54 12.14 -12.71 15.82
C VAL A 54 11.25 -13.80 16.45
N ALA A 55 11.05 -14.94 15.76
CA ALA A 55 10.30 -16.06 16.32
C ALA A 55 10.92 -16.62 17.61
N VAL A 56 12.25 -16.73 17.65
CA VAL A 56 12.97 -17.14 18.87
C VAL A 56 12.85 -16.09 19.96
N LEU A 57 12.96 -14.81 19.65
CA LEU A 57 12.83 -13.72 20.61
C LEU A 57 11.41 -13.64 21.21
N ASN A 58 10.38 -13.89 20.41
CA ASN A 58 8.99 -13.89 20.87
C ASN A 58 8.67 -15.06 21.83
N LYS A 59 9.41 -16.16 21.75
CA LYS A 59 9.30 -17.32 22.65
C LYS A 59 10.10 -17.14 23.95
N ARG A 60 10.94 -16.11 24.07
CA ARG A 60 11.67 -15.83 25.31
C ARG A 60 10.71 -15.34 26.39
N SER A 61 10.79 -15.94 27.56
CA SER A 61 10.06 -15.49 28.73
C SER A 61 10.47 -14.06 29.11
N PHE A 62 9.53 -13.27 29.60
CA PHE A 62 9.84 -11.97 30.20
C PHE A 62 10.69 -12.15 31.47
N GLN A 63 11.54 -11.19 31.75
CA GLN A 63 12.35 -11.21 32.94
C GLN A 63 11.49 -11.34 34.21
N GLY A 64 11.76 -12.39 35.00
CA GLY A 64 11.01 -12.66 36.23
C GLY A 64 9.59 -13.21 36.01
N LYS A 65 9.27 -13.69 34.80
CA LYS A 65 7.96 -14.32 34.49
C LYS A 65 8.16 -15.64 33.78
N ASP A 66 7.17 -16.51 33.88
CA ASP A 66 7.11 -17.85 33.32
C ASP A 66 6.42 -17.90 31.95
N PHE A 67 6.07 -16.75 31.39
CA PHE A 67 5.43 -16.65 30.07
C PHE A 67 6.17 -15.71 29.12
N SER A 68 6.03 -15.98 27.82
CA SER A 68 6.62 -15.22 26.73
C SER A 68 5.63 -14.23 26.09
N ARG A 69 6.13 -13.41 25.14
CA ARG A 69 5.25 -12.57 24.29
C ARG A 69 4.28 -13.41 23.48
N GLN A 70 4.73 -14.55 22.98
CA GLN A 70 3.87 -15.45 22.22
C GLN A 70 2.77 -16.03 23.08
N ASP A 71 3.07 -16.46 24.31
CA ASP A 71 2.07 -16.97 25.24
C ASP A 71 1.04 -15.90 25.60
N ALA A 72 1.49 -14.68 25.85
CA ALA A 72 0.60 -13.55 26.13
C ALA A 72 -0.33 -13.25 24.94
N PHE A 73 0.21 -13.22 23.72
CA PHE A 73 -0.58 -13.02 22.50
C PHE A 73 -1.63 -14.13 22.32
N GLU A 74 -1.23 -15.39 22.42
CA GLU A 74 -2.12 -16.54 22.24
C GLU A 74 -3.25 -16.57 23.29
N LYS A 75 -2.93 -16.17 24.52
CA LYS A 75 -3.87 -16.21 25.63
C LYS A 75 -4.81 -15.00 25.69
N TYR A 76 -4.32 -13.81 25.39
CA TYR A 76 -5.08 -12.58 25.64
C TYR A 76 -5.54 -11.87 24.36
N ASP A 77 -4.66 -11.74 23.36
CA ASP A 77 -4.96 -10.93 22.17
C ASP A 77 -5.70 -11.75 21.12
N LYS A 78 -5.19 -12.93 20.76
CA LYS A 78 -5.72 -13.77 19.70
C LYS A 78 -7.21 -14.15 19.84
N PRO A 79 -7.73 -14.49 21.03
CA PRO A 79 -9.15 -14.77 21.20
C PRO A 79 -10.07 -13.55 20.97
N CYS A 80 -9.53 -12.33 21.13
CA CYS A 80 -10.25 -11.08 20.93
C CYS A 80 -10.16 -10.57 19.48
N MET A 81 -9.34 -11.19 18.64
CA MET A 81 -9.16 -10.78 17.24
C MET A 81 -10.32 -11.27 16.38
N LYS A 82 -10.78 -10.41 15.49
CA LYS A 82 -11.72 -10.79 14.44
C LYS A 82 -10.96 -11.44 13.26
N PRO A 83 -11.60 -12.34 12.49
CA PRO A 83 -11.01 -12.85 11.27
C PRO A 83 -10.71 -11.70 10.31
N LEU A 84 -9.60 -11.82 9.57
CA LEU A 84 -9.26 -10.84 8.54
C LEU A 84 -10.31 -10.87 7.42
N PRO A 85 -10.59 -9.71 6.79
CA PRO A 85 -11.40 -9.68 5.56
C PRO A 85 -10.83 -10.62 4.49
N GLY A 86 -11.70 -11.16 3.62
CA GLY A 86 -11.31 -12.13 2.59
C GLY A 86 -10.37 -11.62 1.49
N GLY A 87 -9.85 -10.39 1.60
CA GLY A 87 -8.87 -9.80 0.70
C GLY A 87 -7.85 -8.94 1.44
N CYS A 88 -6.73 -8.66 0.78
CA CYS A 88 -5.75 -7.71 1.30
C CYS A 88 -6.13 -6.27 0.95
N TYR A 89 -5.86 -5.35 1.87
CA TYR A 89 -5.95 -3.92 1.56
C TYR A 89 -4.90 -3.57 0.50
N THR A 90 -5.37 -3.02 -0.62
CA THR A 90 -4.47 -2.50 -1.65
C THR A 90 -4.19 -1.03 -1.36
N ALA A 91 -2.97 -0.72 -0.94
CA ALA A 91 -2.55 0.65 -0.77
C ALA A 91 -2.56 1.37 -2.11
N CYS A 92 -3.19 2.54 -2.17
CA CYS A 92 -3.23 3.36 -3.37
C CYS A 92 -3.30 4.84 -3.00
N ASP A 93 -2.73 5.67 -3.88
CA ASP A 93 -2.92 7.11 -3.83
C ASP A 93 -4.26 7.46 -4.47
N TYR A 94 -4.90 8.50 -3.94
CA TYR A 94 -6.18 8.99 -4.43
C TYR A 94 -6.03 10.38 -5.00
N LYS A 95 -6.50 10.59 -6.25
CA LYS A 95 -6.62 11.90 -6.87
C LYS A 95 -8.07 12.15 -7.25
N ALA A 96 -8.71 13.13 -6.61
CA ALA A 96 -10.03 13.58 -7.01
C ALA A 96 -9.92 14.42 -8.29
N VAL A 97 -10.71 14.09 -9.29
CA VAL A 97 -10.81 14.79 -10.56
C VAL A 97 -12.18 15.43 -10.61
N LEU A 98 -12.26 16.75 -10.43
CA LEU A 98 -13.52 17.47 -10.39
C LEU A 98 -14.25 17.41 -11.74
N LYS A 99 -13.49 17.41 -12.82
CA LYS A 99 -14.02 17.38 -14.19
C LYS A 99 -13.00 16.69 -15.09
N VAL A 100 -13.38 15.59 -15.73
CA VAL A 100 -12.58 14.93 -16.76
C VAL A 100 -12.40 15.91 -17.94
N PRO A 101 -11.16 16.16 -18.39
CA PRO A 101 -10.94 17.07 -19.52
C PRO A 101 -11.58 16.58 -20.82
N ASN A 102 -11.81 17.51 -21.77
CA ASN A 102 -12.44 17.19 -23.05
C ASN A 102 -11.58 16.26 -23.95
N ASN A 103 -10.27 16.20 -23.68
CA ASN A 103 -9.37 15.25 -24.34
C ASN A 103 -9.42 13.84 -23.72
N TYR A 104 -10.39 13.57 -22.84
CA TYR A 104 -10.62 12.28 -22.16
C TYR A 104 -9.38 11.69 -21.48
N HIS A 105 -8.40 12.49 -21.07
CA HIS A 105 -7.23 12.04 -20.35
C HIS A 105 -7.12 12.69 -18.97
N ILE A 106 -6.79 11.88 -17.98
CA ILE A 106 -6.50 12.32 -16.62
C ILE A 106 -5.01 12.21 -16.38
N GLU A 107 -4.40 13.31 -15.96
CA GLU A 107 -2.97 13.36 -15.64
C GLU A 107 -2.73 12.76 -14.25
N TYR A 108 -1.71 11.90 -14.14
CA TYR A 108 -1.18 11.41 -12.88
C TYR A 108 0.32 11.09 -13.04
N ASP A 109 1.14 11.64 -12.13
CA ASP A 109 2.59 11.39 -12.07
C ASP A 109 3.29 11.66 -13.42
N GLY A 110 2.92 12.77 -14.08
CA GLY A 110 3.45 13.18 -15.38
C GLY A 110 2.97 12.38 -16.59
N HIS A 111 2.04 11.45 -16.42
CA HIS A 111 1.46 10.65 -17.50
C HIS A 111 -0.03 10.90 -17.65
N TYR A 112 -0.56 10.66 -18.85
CA TYR A 112 -1.95 10.91 -19.22
C TYR A 112 -2.68 9.61 -19.52
N TYR A 113 -3.68 9.26 -18.72
CA TYR A 113 -4.45 8.03 -18.81
C TYR A 113 -5.83 8.29 -19.36
N SER A 114 -6.20 7.61 -20.44
CA SER A 114 -7.50 7.82 -21.07
C SER A 114 -8.64 7.25 -20.23
N VAL A 115 -9.80 7.86 -20.34
CA VAL A 115 -11.07 7.39 -19.79
C VAL A 115 -12.13 7.46 -20.88
N LEU A 116 -13.17 6.65 -20.81
CA LEU A 116 -14.27 6.69 -21.78
C LEU A 116 -14.72 8.13 -22.02
N TYR A 117 -14.76 8.57 -23.29
CA TYR A 117 -15.12 9.94 -23.69
C TYR A 117 -16.46 10.42 -23.14
N SER A 118 -17.40 9.48 -22.90
CA SER A 118 -18.71 9.74 -22.29
C SER A 118 -18.62 10.27 -20.83
N TYR A 119 -17.44 10.20 -20.22
CA TYR A 119 -17.15 10.77 -18.89
C TYR A 119 -16.53 12.17 -18.97
N CYS A 120 -16.23 12.70 -20.15
CA CYS A 120 -15.78 14.09 -20.30
C CYS A 120 -16.77 15.06 -19.61
N GLY A 121 -16.23 16.00 -18.85
CA GLY A 121 -17.03 16.95 -18.10
C GLY A 121 -17.58 16.42 -16.76
N LYS A 122 -17.51 15.14 -16.47
CA LYS A 122 -18.01 14.53 -15.21
C LYS A 122 -16.88 14.38 -14.19
N PRO A 123 -17.21 14.32 -12.90
CA PRO A 123 -16.23 14.03 -11.86
C PRO A 123 -15.79 12.57 -11.89
N ALA A 124 -14.53 12.34 -11.53
CA ALA A 124 -13.94 11.01 -11.42
C ALA A 124 -12.98 10.91 -10.23
N ILE A 125 -12.64 9.71 -9.84
CA ILE A 125 -11.65 9.40 -8.80
C ILE A 125 -10.59 8.50 -9.41
N LEU A 126 -9.35 8.97 -9.43
CA LEU A 126 -8.22 8.15 -9.83
C LEU A 126 -7.59 7.51 -8.59
N LYS A 127 -7.34 6.22 -8.66
CA LYS A 127 -6.66 5.42 -7.64
C LYS A 127 -5.41 4.81 -8.25
N ALA A 128 -4.25 5.20 -7.74
CA ALA A 128 -2.96 4.72 -8.22
C ALA A 128 -2.37 3.72 -7.22
N THR A 129 -2.20 2.48 -7.65
CA THR A 129 -1.42 1.47 -6.93
C THR A 129 0.03 1.47 -7.44
N ALA A 130 0.87 0.57 -6.94
CA ALA A 130 2.22 0.39 -7.45
C ALA A 130 2.25 -0.10 -8.93
N SER A 131 1.22 -0.78 -9.43
CA SER A 131 1.22 -1.38 -10.77
C SER A 131 0.12 -0.87 -11.69
N GLU A 132 -0.94 -0.30 -11.14
CA GLU A 132 -2.17 0.02 -11.88
C GLU A 132 -2.71 1.41 -11.53
N ILE A 133 -3.34 2.02 -12.52
CA ILE A 133 -4.18 3.22 -12.38
C ILE A 133 -5.63 2.78 -12.61
N ARG A 134 -6.47 2.93 -11.61
CA ARG A 134 -7.90 2.66 -11.67
C ARG A 134 -8.66 3.98 -11.67
N ILE A 135 -9.53 4.18 -12.66
CA ILE A 135 -10.38 5.36 -12.74
C ILE A 135 -11.80 4.94 -12.40
N CYS A 136 -12.38 5.60 -11.42
CA CYS A 136 -13.72 5.33 -10.91
C CYS A 136 -14.60 6.57 -11.07
N ASP A 137 -15.92 6.37 -11.08
CA ASP A 137 -16.89 7.47 -10.99
C ASP A 137 -16.99 8.04 -9.56
N GLN A 138 -17.80 9.07 -9.38
CA GLN A 138 -18.03 9.71 -8.09
C GLN A 138 -18.63 8.77 -7.02
N TYR A 139 -19.23 7.66 -7.42
CA TYR A 139 -19.80 6.63 -6.54
C TYR A 139 -18.83 5.47 -6.31
N ASN A 140 -17.55 5.64 -6.70
CA ASN A 140 -16.51 4.63 -6.57
C ASN A 140 -16.69 3.37 -7.43
N ARG A 141 -17.52 3.43 -8.49
CA ARG A 141 -17.68 2.34 -9.46
C ARG A 141 -16.57 2.44 -10.50
N LEU A 142 -15.91 1.31 -10.77
CA LEU A 142 -14.80 1.24 -11.72
C LEU A 142 -15.27 1.58 -13.15
N ILE A 143 -14.57 2.51 -13.79
CA ILE A 143 -14.77 2.87 -15.21
C ILE A 143 -13.74 2.14 -16.05
N CYS A 144 -12.46 2.26 -15.73
CA CYS A 144 -11.37 1.61 -16.47
C CYS A 144 -10.12 1.41 -15.60
N THR A 145 -9.21 0.57 -16.10
CA THR A 145 -7.92 0.29 -15.46
C THR A 145 -6.81 0.37 -16.51
N HIS A 146 -5.69 0.98 -16.14
CA HIS A 146 -4.47 1.04 -16.94
C HIS A 146 -3.29 0.48 -16.16
N LYS A 147 -2.28 -0.02 -16.88
CA LYS A 147 -0.97 -0.29 -16.29
C LYS A 147 -0.29 1.04 -15.97
N ARG A 148 0.22 1.20 -14.73
CA ARG A 148 0.95 2.39 -14.33
C ARG A 148 2.27 2.49 -15.08
N SER A 149 2.59 3.67 -15.61
CA SER A 149 3.88 3.97 -16.22
C SER A 149 4.79 4.65 -15.22
N TYR A 150 6.09 4.36 -15.33
CA TYR A 150 7.18 4.97 -14.53
C TYR A 150 8.27 5.54 -15.46
N ARG A 151 7.95 5.81 -16.73
CA ARG A 151 8.93 6.40 -17.67
C ARG A 151 9.23 7.84 -17.29
N GLU A 152 10.45 8.28 -17.57
CA GLU A 152 10.92 9.64 -17.22
C GLU A 152 10.24 10.75 -18.03
N PHE A 153 9.65 10.43 -19.19
CA PHE A 153 8.98 11.41 -20.06
C PHE A 153 7.47 11.17 -20.12
N PRO A 154 6.70 12.24 -20.31
CA PRO A 154 5.24 12.17 -20.38
C PRO A 154 4.77 11.23 -21.49
N LEU A 155 3.80 10.37 -21.16
CA LEU A 155 3.16 9.48 -22.12
C LEU A 155 1.65 9.63 -22.08
N TYR A 156 1.04 9.58 -23.26
CA TYR A 156 -0.39 9.37 -23.40
C TYR A 156 -0.67 7.87 -23.50
N ILE A 157 -1.32 7.34 -22.48
CA ILE A 157 -1.70 5.92 -22.39
C ILE A 157 -3.17 5.86 -22.75
N THR A 158 -3.42 5.65 -24.04
CA THR A 158 -4.74 5.74 -24.63
C THR A 158 -5.23 4.35 -25.05
N VAL A 159 -6.46 4.04 -24.66
CA VAL A 159 -7.21 2.84 -25.10
C VAL A 159 -8.17 3.29 -26.19
N ASP A 160 -8.22 2.57 -27.30
CA ASP A 160 -8.98 2.98 -28.49
C ASP A 160 -10.48 3.05 -28.21
N GLU A 161 -11.02 2.15 -27.41
CA GLU A 161 -12.42 2.14 -26.98
C GLU A 161 -12.82 3.35 -26.12
N HIS A 162 -11.83 4.11 -25.63
CA HIS A 162 -12.08 5.34 -24.88
C HIS A 162 -12.30 6.56 -25.77
N MET A 163 -11.91 6.47 -27.04
CA MET A 163 -12.01 7.57 -28.00
C MET A 163 -13.44 7.74 -28.52
N PRO A 164 -13.85 8.96 -28.85
CA PRO A 164 -15.04 9.19 -29.64
C PRO A 164 -14.84 8.62 -31.07
N PRO A 165 -15.92 8.17 -31.74
CA PRO A 165 -15.83 7.56 -33.08
C PRO A 165 -15.11 8.40 -34.12
N GLU A 166 -15.26 9.73 -34.06
CA GLU A 166 -14.60 10.67 -34.97
C GLU A 166 -13.06 10.64 -34.81
N HIS A 167 -12.55 10.44 -33.60
CA HIS A 167 -11.10 10.37 -33.36
C HIS A 167 -10.50 9.06 -33.84
N LEU A 168 -11.25 7.94 -33.76
CA LEU A 168 -10.80 6.65 -34.27
C LEU A 168 -10.60 6.70 -35.79
N TYR A 169 -11.51 7.33 -36.52
CA TYR A 169 -11.39 7.49 -37.96
C TYR A 169 -10.07 8.16 -38.40
N TYR A 170 -9.65 9.22 -37.71
CA TYR A 170 -8.38 9.92 -38.03
C TYR A 170 -7.13 9.14 -37.58
N LYS A 171 -7.24 8.14 -36.76
CA LYS A 171 -6.11 7.29 -36.35
C LYS A 171 -5.80 6.20 -37.39
N GLU A 172 -6.78 5.78 -38.18
CA GLU A 172 -6.67 4.71 -39.16
C GLU A 172 -6.23 5.23 -40.55
N VAL A 173 -6.17 6.55 -40.75
CA VAL A 173 -5.70 7.22 -41.96
C VAL A 173 -4.27 7.71 -41.80
#